data_a4f9ed0293b4eeee56a7082aaa2f2113
#
_entry.id   a4f9ed0293b4eeee56a7082aaa2f2113
#
_cell.length_a   1.000
_cell.length_b   1.000
_cell.length_c   1.000
_cell.angle_alpha   90.00
_cell.angle_beta   90.00
_cell.angle_gamma   90.00
#
_symmetry.space_group_name_H-M   'P 1'
#
loop_
_entity.id
_entity.type
_entity.pdbx_description
1 polymer ?
#
loop_
_entity_poly.entity_id
_entity_poly.type
_entity_poly.pdbx_seq_one_letter_code
_entity_poly.pdbx_strand_id
1 'polypeptide(L)'
;MTTLHAFLSVVVAEDLECRHYDIKNAFTEASMQEDVFMKAPEGVQVKKGCVLKILRSLYGLKQSARDWNQLLKSMMLKWGFTQSLADPCLFVHKGYSLIALVYVDDIAVAGKDNAALEWFFAQLTERFTAKDLGEIKQFLGMRITQDRKNRMLKVCVTKPISIYNWDSSRHQLERI
;
A
#
# COMPACT_ATOMS: atom_id res chain seq x y z
N MET A 1 7.97 2.91 10.39
CA MET A 1 8.75 1.69 10.73
C MET A 1 8.25 1.02 12.02
N THR A 2 7.96 1.76 13.09
CA THR A 2 7.50 1.22 14.38
C THR A 2 6.23 0.37 14.26
N THR A 3 5.24 0.83 13.50
CA THR A 3 3.95 0.12 13.32
C THR A 3 4.10 -1.22 12.63
N LEU A 4 4.96 -1.34 11.62
CA LEU A 4 5.24 -2.62 10.97
C LEU A 4 5.85 -3.62 11.96
N HIS A 5 6.83 -3.19 12.78
CA HIS A 5 7.41 -4.07 13.79
C HIS A 5 6.37 -4.49 14.83
N ALA A 6 5.52 -3.58 15.29
CA ALA A 6 4.42 -3.90 16.21
C ALA A 6 3.43 -4.89 15.57
N PHE A 7 3.02 -4.65 14.32
CA PHE A 7 2.15 -5.56 13.55
C PHE A 7 2.76 -6.97 13.46
N LEU A 8 4.02 -7.07 13.03
CA LEU A 8 4.71 -8.36 12.90
C LEU A 8 4.92 -9.06 14.26
N SER A 9 5.12 -8.29 15.34
CA SER A 9 5.22 -8.85 16.70
C SER A 9 3.90 -9.49 17.12
N VAL A 10 2.75 -8.87 16.81
CA VAL A 10 1.42 -9.46 17.07
C VAL A 10 1.21 -10.71 16.21
N VAL A 11 1.62 -10.69 14.93
CA VAL A 11 1.54 -11.86 14.04
C VAL A 11 2.24 -13.07 14.65
N VAL A 12 3.43 -12.88 15.20
CA VAL A 12 4.20 -13.98 15.86
C VAL A 12 3.59 -14.40 17.19
N ALA A 13 3.25 -13.42 18.05
CA ALA A 13 2.74 -13.68 19.39
C ALA A 13 1.41 -14.45 19.36
N GLU A 14 0.53 -14.11 18.42
CA GLU A 14 -0.79 -14.71 18.26
C GLU A 14 -0.83 -15.87 17.25
N ASP A 15 0.32 -16.23 16.66
CA ASP A 15 0.47 -17.25 15.61
C ASP A 15 -0.50 -17.04 14.43
N LEU A 16 -0.56 -15.79 13.91
CA LEU A 16 -1.46 -15.43 12.82
C LEU A 16 -0.89 -15.85 11.46
N GLU A 17 -1.79 -16.23 10.56
CA GLU A 17 -1.50 -16.20 9.12
C GLU A 17 -1.37 -14.75 8.67
N CYS A 18 -0.37 -14.46 7.83
CA CYS A 18 -0.16 -13.12 7.32
C CYS A 18 0.01 -13.15 5.80
N ARG A 19 -0.87 -12.49 5.08
CA ARG A 19 -0.86 -12.40 3.62
C ARG A 19 -0.54 -11.00 3.15
N HIS A 20 0.06 -10.93 1.96
CA HIS A 20 0.41 -9.69 1.29
C HIS A 20 -0.43 -9.55 0.02
N TYR A 21 -1.12 -8.41 -0.11
CA TYR A 21 -1.91 -8.04 -1.27
C TYR A 21 -1.36 -6.77 -1.91
N ASP A 22 -1.41 -6.71 -3.24
CA ASP A 22 -0.96 -5.59 -4.06
C ASP A 22 -2.12 -5.05 -4.89
N ILE A 23 -2.37 -3.75 -4.84
CA ILE A 23 -3.41 -3.09 -5.63
C ILE A 23 -2.76 -2.46 -6.86
N LYS A 24 -3.16 -2.92 -8.04
CA LYS A 24 -2.64 -2.37 -9.29
C LYS A 24 -3.12 -0.95 -9.50
N ASN A 25 -2.16 -0.06 -9.82
CA ASN A 25 -2.45 1.32 -10.17
C ASN A 25 -3.31 2.07 -9.13
N ALA A 26 -3.06 1.86 -7.86
CA ALA A 26 -3.85 2.36 -6.72
C ALA A 26 -4.29 3.84 -6.88
N PHE A 27 -3.38 4.73 -7.27
CA PHE A 27 -3.73 6.14 -7.41
C PHE A 27 -4.80 6.40 -8.47
N THR A 28 -4.80 5.65 -9.59
CA THR A 28 -5.79 5.84 -10.66
C THR A 28 -7.19 5.34 -10.30
N GLU A 29 -7.34 4.62 -9.19
CA GLU A 29 -8.64 4.24 -8.65
C GLU A 29 -9.38 5.43 -8.00
N ALA A 30 -8.63 6.42 -7.51
CA ALA A 30 -9.19 7.61 -6.89
C ALA A 30 -9.56 8.68 -7.93
N SER A 31 -10.77 9.24 -7.79
CA SER A 31 -11.18 10.39 -8.58
C SER A 31 -10.51 11.65 -8.05
N MET A 32 -10.11 12.53 -8.97
CA MET A 32 -9.57 13.85 -8.61
C MET A 32 -10.66 14.70 -7.95
N GLN A 33 -10.34 15.30 -6.81
CA GLN A 33 -11.21 16.26 -6.13
C GLN A 33 -11.00 17.69 -6.63
N GLU A 34 -9.85 17.97 -7.22
CA GLU A 34 -9.44 19.29 -7.70
C GLU A 34 -9.33 19.28 -9.22
N ASP A 35 -9.60 20.43 -9.85
CA ASP A 35 -9.40 20.59 -11.29
C ASP A 35 -7.92 20.73 -11.60
N VAL A 36 -7.31 19.68 -12.12
CA VAL A 36 -5.92 19.64 -12.53
C VAL A 36 -5.86 19.47 -14.06
N PHE A 37 -5.05 20.32 -14.68
CA PHE A 37 -4.85 20.30 -16.12
C PHE A 37 -3.40 20.02 -16.46
N MET A 38 -3.18 19.33 -17.58
CA MET A 38 -1.85 19.05 -18.09
C MET A 38 -1.74 19.36 -19.58
N LYS A 39 -0.54 19.66 -20.03
CA LYS A 39 -0.24 19.71 -21.47
C LYS A 39 -0.36 18.29 -22.03
N ALA A 40 -0.78 18.19 -23.29
CA ALA A 40 -0.80 16.89 -23.96
C ALA A 40 0.60 16.26 -23.96
N PRO A 41 0.72 14.99 -23.58
CA PRO A 41 1.96 14.25 -23.74
C PRO A 41 2.39 14.17 -25.19
N GLU A 42 3.68 13.92 -25.42
CA GLU A 42 4.21 13.71 -26.77
C GLU A 42 3.45 12.55 -27.47
N GLY A 43 3.09 12.78 -28.73
CA GLY A 43 2.30 11.84 -29.54
C GLY A 43 0.77 11.95 -29.36
N VAL A 44 0.26 12.71 -28.40
CA VAL A 44 -1.19 12.95 -28.23
C VAL A 44 -1.59 14.25 -28.92
N GLN A 45 -2.46 14.14 -29.94
CA GLN A 45 -2.97 15.31 -30.65
C GLN A 45 -4.18 15.91 -29.91
N VAL A 46 -4.09 17.20 -29.59
CA VAL A 46 -5.20 17.99 -29.04
C VAL A 46 -5.40 19.23 -29.92
N LYS A 47 -6.60 19.79 -29.90
CA LYS A 47 -6.87 21.07 -30.62
C LYS A 47 -5.97 22.15 -30.08
N LYS A 48 -5.51 23.05 -30.97
CA LYS A 48 -4.68 24.22 -30.61
C LYS A 48 -5.35 25.05 -29.50
N GLY A 49 -4.60 25.32 -28.44
CA GLY A 49 -5.10 26.07 -27.28
C GLY A 49 -5.85 25.20 -26.23
N CYS A 50 -6.00 23.88 -26.45
CA CYS A 50 -6.61 22.98 -25.47
C CYS A 50 -5.55 22.32 -24.58
N VAL A 51 -5.98 21.96 -23.38
CA VAL A 51 -5.23 21.17 -22.39
C VAL A 51 -6.07 19.97 -21.99
N LEU A 52 -5.43 18.96 -21.40
CA LEU A 52 -6.11 17.77 -20.88
C LEU A 52 -6.49 18.01 -19.43
N LYS A 53 -7.74 17.73 -19.06
CA LYS A 53 -8.19 17.67 -17.67
C LYS A 53 -7.90 16.26 -17.12
N ILE A 54 -7.25 16.18 -15.96
CA ILE A 54 -6.99 14.93 -15.27
C ILE A 54 -8.25 14.57 -14.48
N LEU A 55 -8.85 13.43 -14.79
CA LEU A 55 -10.08 12.95 -14.14
C LEU A 55 -9.81 12.00 -12.97
N ARG A 56 -8.67 11.31 -13.00
CA ARG A 56 -8.24 10.37 -11.97
C ARG A 56 -6.84 10.69 -11.50
N SER A 57 -6.56 10.42 -10.24
CA SER A 57 -5.26 10.65 -9.65
C SER A 57 -4.16 9.90 -10.40
N LEU A 58 -2.99 10.52 -10.54
CA LEU A 58 -1.82 9.97 -11.22
C LEU A 58 -0.61 10.00 -10.29
N TYR A 59 0.34 9.09 -10.56
CA TYR A 59 1.64 9.15 -9.90
C TYR A 59 2.34 10.47 -10.20
N GLY A 60 2.94 11.07 -9.16
CA GLY A 60 3.63 12.36 -9.27
C GLY A 60 2.78 13.59 -8.90
N LEU A 61 1.48 13.47 -8.78
CA LEU A 61 0.63 14.56 -8.28
C LEU A 61 0.64 14.56 -6.74
N LYS A 62 0.78 15.74 -6.13
CA LYS A 62 0.86 15.89 -4.66
C LYS A 62 -0.39 15.37 -3.93
N GLN A 63 -1.57 15.53 -4.53
CA GLN A 63 -2.85 15.13 -3.94
C GLN A 63 -3.19 13.66 -4.12
N SER A 64 -2.56 12.95 -5.06
CA SER A 64 -2.91 11.56 -5.40
C SER A 64 -2.85 10.60 -4.20
N ALA A 65 -1.83 10.75 -3.36
CA ALA A 65 -1.69 9.92 -2.16
C ALA A 65 -2.82 10.19 -1.15
N ARG A 66 -3.26 11.45 -1.00
CA ARG A 66 -4.37 11.84 -0.14
C ARG A 66 -5.68 11.26 -0.65
N ASP A 67 -5.97 11.44 -1.94
CA ASP A 67 -7.23 11.03 -2.56
C ASP A 67 -7.37 9.49 -2.53
N TRP A 68 -6.28 8.78 -2.82
CA TRP A 68 -6.23 7.33 -2.70
C TRP A 68 -6.43 6.86 -1.24
N ASN A 69 -5.72 7.46 -0.28
CA ASN A 69 -5.86 7.11 1.13
C ASN A 69 -7.30 7.30 1.63
N GLN A 70 -7.97 8.40 1.23
CA GLN A 70 -9.36 8.65 1.58
C GLN A 70 -10.30 7.60 0.97
N LEU A 71 -10.10 7.24 -0.30
CA LEU A 71 -10.89 6.20 -0.95
C LEU A 71 -10.73 4.86 -0.23
N LEU A 72 -9.50 4.39 -0.06
CA LEU A 72 -9.23 3.09 0.57
C LEU A 72 -9.73 3.06 2.02
N LYS A 73 -9.48 4.12 2.80
CA LYS A 73 -10.06 4.25 4.16
C LYS A 73 -11.58 4.13 4.14
N SER A 74 -12.27 4.80 3.22
CA SER A 74 -13.74 4.73 3.12
C SER A 74 -14.22 3.31 2.85
N MET A 75 -13.49 2.54 2.03
CA MET A 75 -13.80 1.14 1.73
C MET A 75 -13.52 0.24 2.93
N MET A 76 -12.37 0.39 3.60
CA MET A 76 -12.05 -0.36 4.82
C MET A 76 -13.14 -0.18 5.90
N LEU A 77 -13.60 1.05 6.10
CA LEU A 77 -14.68 1.34 7.05
C LEU A 77 -16.00 0.67 6.63
N LYS A 78 -16.35 0.68 5.34
CA LYS A 78 -17.55 -0.01 4.82
C LYS A 78 -17.47 -1.53 5.02
N TRP A 79 -16.28 -2.11 4.92
CA TRP A 79 -16.05 -3.54 5.17
C TRP A 79 -16.01 -3.89 6.67
N GLY A 80 -16.25 -2.93 7.57
CA GLY A 80 -16.33 -3.14 9.01
C GLY A 80 -15.00 -3.02 9.76
N PHE A 81 -13.95 -2.56 9.11
CA PHE A 81 -12.69 -2.25 9.79
C PHE A 81 -12.82 -0.94 10.58
N THR A 82 -12.07 -0.85 11.65
CA THR A 82 -11.86 0.39 12.43
C THR A 82 -10.42 0.83 12.26
N GLN A 83 -10.21 2.09 11.89
CA GLN A 83 -8.86 2.66 11.79
C GLN A 83 -8.28 2.90 13.19
N SER A 84 -7.00 2.56 13.39
CA SER A 84 -6.31 2.83 14.64
C SER A 84 -6.12 4.33 14.87
N LEU A 85 -6.23 4.76 16.11
CA LEU A 85 -5.92 6.14 16.52
C LEU A 85 -4.41 6.39 16.59
N ALA A 86 -3.62 5.33 16.81
CA ALA A 86 -2.16 5.44 16.94
C ALA A 86 -1.44 5.56 15.60
N ASP A 87 -1.97 4.90 14.56
CA ASP A 87 -1.39 4.94 13.21
C ASP A 87 -2.51 4.81 12.16
N PRO A 88 -2.66 5.78 11.26
CA PRO A 88 -3.71 5.76 10.24
C PRO A 88 -3.53 4.65 9.20
N CYS A 89 -2.37 4.01 9.12
CA CYS A 89 -2.12 2.87 8.24
C CYS A 89 -2.62 1.54 8.82
N LEU A 90 -2.98 1.50 10.11
CA LEU A 90 -3.40 0.30 10.80
C LEU A 90 -4.93 0.24 10.94
N PHE A 91 -5.51 -0.89 10.54
CA PHE A 91 -6.94 -1.17 10.60
C PHE A 91 -7.20 -2.49 11.32
N VAL A 92 -8.29 -2.57 12.07
CA VAL A 92 -8.68 -3.77 12.81
C VAL A 92 -10.14 -4.11 12.50
N HIS A 93 -10.42 -5.36 12.18
CA HIS A 93 -11.77 -5.90 12.02
C HIS A 93 -12.09 -6.87 13.15
N LYS A 94 -12.93 -6.44 14.11
CA LYS A 94 -13.23 -7.25 15.31
C LYS A 94 -13.98 -8.54 14.99
N GLY A 95 -14.97 -8.49 14.08
CA GLY A 95 -15.81 -9.64 13.75
C GLY A 95 -15.04 -10.81 13.11
N TYR A 96 -14.08 -10.51 12.22
CA TYR A 96 -13.21 -11.51 11.59
C TYR A 96 -11.86 -11.65 12.28
N SER A 97 -11.60 -10.89 13.34
CA SER A 97 -10.30 -10.87 14.04
C SER A 97 -9.11 -10.64 13.09
N LEU A 98 -9.29 -9.70 12.14
CA LEU A 98 -8.25 -9.31 11.18
C LEU A 98 -7.56 -8.03 11.61
N ILE A 99 -6.26 -7.97 11.35
CA ILE A 99 -5.45 -6.76 11.46
C ILE A 99 -4.85 -6.50 10.08
N ALA A 100 -5.03 -5.29 9.55
CA ALA A 100 -4.52 -4.88 8.26
C ALA A 100 -3.57 -3.69 8.41
N LEU A 101 -2.40 -3.77 7.80
CA LEU A 101 -1.44 -2.68 7.66
C LEU A 101 -1.40 -2.27 6.19
N VAL A 102 -1.75 -1.02 5.92
CA VAL A 102 -1.90 -0.47 4.56
C VAL A 102 -0.78 0.51 4.27
N TYR A 103 -0.09 0.35 3.16
CA TYR A 103 0.91 1.31 2.70
C TYR A 103 0.79 1.52 1.19
N VAL A 104 0.04 2.54 0.80
CA VAL A 104 -0.31 2.89 -0.59
C VAL A 104 -0.99 1.72 -1.30
N ASP A 105 -0.28 1.00 -2.15
CA ASP A 105 -0.71 -0.17 -2.94
C ASP A 105 -0.46 -1.51 -2.23
N ASP A 106 0.46 -1.52 -1.26
CA ASP A 106 0.80 -2.70 -0.47
C ASP A 106 -0.11 -2.85 0.77
N ILE A 107 -0.73 -4.01 0.94
CA ILE A 107 -1.57 -4.31 2.11
C ILE A 107 -1.11 -5.63 2.73
N ALA A 108 -0.67 -5.59 3.98
CA ALA A 108 -0.43 -6.78 4.79
C ALA A 108 -1.64 -7.02 5.70
N VAL A 109 -2.21 -8.22 5.65
CA VAL A 109 -3.35 -8.59 6.49
C VAL A 109 -3.04 -9.87 7.26
N ALA A 110 -3.33 -9.84 8.55
CA ALA A 110 -3.11 -10.98 9.44
C ALA A 110 -4.40 -11.39 10.15
N GLY A 111 -4.58 -12.70 10.33
CA GLY A 111 -5.72 -13.29 11.03
C GLY A 111 -5.47 -14.75 11.37
N LYS A 112 -6.31 -15.31 12.26
CA LYS A 112 -6.22 -16.74 12.66
C LYS A 112 -6.83 -17.68 11.63
N ASP A 113 -7.82 -17.18 10.88
CA ASP A 113 -8.62 -17.97 9.96
C ASP A 113 -8.34 -17.60 8.50
N ASN A 114 -7.95 -18.57 7.70
CA ASN A 114 -7.78 -18.41 6.26
C ASN A 114 -9.07 -17.95 5.56
N ALA A 115 -10.25 -18.41 6.01
CA ALA A 115 -11.51 -17.99 5.44
C ALA A 115 -11.76 -16.48 5.62
N ALA A 116 -11.31 -15.90 6.74
CA ALA A 116 -11.36 -14.46 6.98
C ALA A 116 -10.42 -13.68 6.02
N LEU A 117 -9.24 -14.22 5.73
CA LEU A 117 -8.29 -13.64 4.76
C LEU A 117 -8.83 -13.73 3.33
N GLU A 118 -9.47 -14.85 2.97
CA GLU A 118 -10.13 -15.01 1.66
C GLU A 118 -11.33 -14.08 1.52
N TRP A 119 -12.14 -13.92 2.58
CA TRP A 119 -13.21 -12.94 2.60
C TRP A 119 -12.69 -11.52 2.35
N PHE A 120 -11.60 -11.13 3.03
CA PHE A 120 -11.01 -9.81 2.80
C PHE A 120 -10.53 -9.63 1.37
N PHE A 121 -9.87 -10.64 0.81
CA PHE A 121 -9.41 -10.60 -0.58
C PHE A 121 -10.57 -10.51 -1.57
N ALA A 122 -11.69 -11.20 -1.33
CA ALA A 122 -12.91 -11.08 -2.12
C ALA A 122 -13.47 -9.65 -2.09
N GLN A 123 -13.56 -9.02 -0.90
CA GLN A 123 -13.96 -7.62 -0.77
C GLN A 123 -13.03 -6.68 -1.54
N LEU A 124 -11.72 -6.94 -1.46
CA LEU A 124 -10.71 -6.14 -2.14
C LEU A 124 -10.84 -6.23 -3.66
N THR A 125 -11.02 -7.44 -4.21
CA THR A 125 -11.13 -7.69 -5.66
C THR A 125 -12.48 -7.31 -6.25
N GLU A 126 -13.54 -7.25 -5.47
CA GLU A 126 -14.82 -6.71 -5.89
C GLU A 126 -14.72 -5.22 -6.26
N ARG A 127 -13.83 -4.48 -5.58
CA ARG A 127 -13.71 -3.03 -5.76
C ARG A 127 -12.47 -2.60 -6.56
N PHE A 128 -11.36 -3.31 -6.43
CA PHE A 128 -10.05 -2.95 -6.99
C PHE A 128 -9.45 -4.10 -7.80
N THR A 129 -8.59 -3.77 -8.75
CA THR A 129 -7.73 -4.77 -9.36
C THR A 129 -6.60 -5.10 -8.41
N ALA A 130 -6.73 -6.19 -7.67
CA ALA A 130 -5.75 -6.62 -6.68
C ALA A 130 -5.15 -7.98 -7.00
N LYS A 131 -3.96 -8.23 -6.47
CA LYS A 131 -3.24 -9.50 -6.57
C LYS A 131 -2.92 -10.02 -5.17
N ASP A 132 -3.21 -11.30 -4.92
CA ASP A 132 -2.72 -12.02 -3.75
C ASP A 132 -1.27 -12.46 -4.03
N LEU A 133 -0.33 -11.97 -3.24
CA LEU A 133 1.08 -12.35 -3.29
C LEU A 133 1.40 -13.53 -2.35
N GLY A 134 0.37 -14.06 -1.66
CA GLY A 134 0.46 -15.17 -0.73
C GLY A 134 0.99 -14.75 0.64
N GLU A 135 1.65 -15.70 1.32
CA GLU A 135 2.31 -15.43 2.59
C GLU A 135 3.30 -14.26 2.49
N ILE A 136 3.31 -13.41 3.50
CA ILE A 136 4.17 -12.23 3.49
C ILE A 136 5.65 -12.61 3.54
N LYS A 137 6.39 -12.35 2.45
CA LYS A 137 7.83 -12.62 2.32
C LYS A 137 8.65 -11.34 2.19
N GLN A 138 8.00 -10.28 1.76
CA GLN A 138 8.61 -8.97 1.59
C GLN A 138 7.55 -7.89 1.81
N PHE A 139 7.90 -6.82 2.52
CA PHE A 139 7.03 -5.67 2.72
C PHE A 139 7.89 -4.43 2.95
N LEU A 140 7.59 -3.32 2.27
CA LEU A 140 8.31 -2.04 2.36
C LEU A 140 9.84 -2.18 2.21
N GLY A 141 10.31 -3.02 1.29
CA GLY A 141 11.74 -3.24 1.05
C GLY A 141 12.44 -4.10 2.09
N MET A 142 11.71 -4.69 3.03
CA MET A 142 12.23 -5.63 4.02
C MET A 142 11.83 -7.05 3.67
N ARG A 143 12.78 -7.97 3.78
CA ARG A 143 12.50 -9.41 3.70
C ARG A 143 11.98 -9.88 5.06
N ILE A 144 10.89 -10.63 5.02
CA ILE A 144 10.23 -11.21 6.18
C ILE A 144 10.29 -12.72 6.03
N THR A 145 10.77 -13.41 7.06
CA THR A 145 10.79 -14.88 7.12
C THR A 145 10.19 -15.31 8.45
N GLN A 146 9.06 -16.00 8.39
CA GLN A 146 8.37 -16.52 9.57
C GLN A 146 8.73 -17.99 9.76
N ASP A 147 9.14 -18.35 10.98
CA ASP A 147 9.30 -19.71 11.45
C ASP A 147 8.23 -19.95 12.53
N ARG A 148 7.07 -20.45 12.11
CA ARG A 148 5.93 -20.68 13.00
C ARG A 148 6.21 -21.72 14.05
N LYS A 149 6.99 -22.76 13.71
CA LYS A 149 7.33 -23.85 14.64
C LYS A 149 8.10 -23.33 15.86
N ASN A 150 9.02 -22.38 15.63
CA ASN A 150 9.83 -21.77 16.68
C ASN A 150 9.27 -20.42 17.16
N ARG A 151 8.10 -19.99 16.66
CA ARG A 151 7.50 -18.66 16.93
C ARG A 151 8.49 -17.54 16.73
N MET A 152 9.21 -17.58 15.64
CA MET A 152 10.20 -16.56 15.27
C MET A 152 9.84 -15.91 13.96
N LEU A 153 10.13 -14.61 13.87
CA LEU A 153 10.05 -13.85 12.64
C LEU A 153 11.33 -13.03 12.48
N LYS A 154 11.98 -13.21 11.34
CA LYS A 154 13.20 -12.50 10.99
C LYS A 154 12.86 -11.43 9.96
N VAL A 155 13.25 -10.18 10.25
CA VAL A 155 13.14 -9.05 9.33
C VAL A 155 14.53 -8.61 8.91
N CYS A 156 14.79 -8.55 7.61
CA CYS A 156 16.06 -8.09 7.06
C CYS A 156 15.81 -7.02 6.00
N VAL A 157 16.56 -5.92 6.04
CA VAL A 157 16.56 -4.93 4.97
C VAL A 157 17.20 -5.55 3.73
N THR A 158 16.46 -5.65 2.63
CA THR A 158 16.90 -6.37 1.41
C THR A 158 17.68 -5.49 0.43
N LYS A 159 17.57 -4.17 0.57
CA LYS A 159 18.36 -3.25 -0.25
C LYS A 159 19.42 -2.58 0.61
N PRO A 160 20.70 -2.63 0.20
CA PRO A 160 21.67 -1.69 0.75
C PRO A 160 21.10 -0.27 0.54
N ILE A 161 21.25 0.59 1.53
CA ILE A 161 20.95 2.01 1.37
C ILE A 161 21.81 2.49 0.23
N SER A 162 21.20 2.78 -0.92
CA SER A 162 21.94 3.43 -2.01
C SER A 162 22.24 4.84 -1.53
N ILE A 163 23.51 5.08 -1.23
CA ILE A 163 24.01 6.41 -0.93
C ILE A 163 24.06 7.15 -2.27
N TYR A 164 23.26 8.20 -2.38
CA TYR A 164 23.34 9.10 -3.53
C TYR A 164 24.21 10.28 -3.11
N ASN A 165 25.33 10.49 -3.79
CA ASN A 165 26.04 11.74 -3.69
C ASN A 165 25.32 12.79 -4.51
N TRP A 166 24.93 13.87 -3.86
CA TRP A 166 24.42 15.06 -4.55
C TRP A 166 25.60 15.87 -5.07
N ASP A 167 25.84 15.82 -6.37
CA ASP A 167 26.79 16.71 -7.03
C ASP A 167 26.08 17.98 -7.48
N SER A 168 26.31 19.04 -6.74
CA SER A 168 25.73 20.37 -7.02
C SER A 168 26.22 20.99 -8.35
N SER A 169 27.30 20.48 -8.95
CA SER A 169 27.88 20.98 -10.20
C SER A 169 27.20 20.42 -11.47
N ARG A 170 26.50 19.28 -11.36
CA ARG A 170 25.91 18.58 -12.51
C ARG A 170 24.40 18.38 -12.47
N HIS A 171 23.73 18.73 -11.38
CA HIS A 171 22.30 18.46 -11.18
C HIS A 171 21.88 17.00 -11.45
N GLN A 172 22.79 16.04 -11.33
CA GLN A 172 22.55 14.62 -11.56
C GLN A 172 22.82 13.80 -10.29
N LEU A 173 21.99 12.78 -10.08
CA LEU A 173 22.20 11.77 -9.03
C LEU A 173 23.08 10.66 -9.59
N GLU A 174 24.29 10.51 -9.09
CA GLU A 174 25.12 9.33 -9.37
C GLU A 174 24.95 8.29 -8.27
N ARG A 175 24.80 7.02 -8.70
CA ARG A 175 24.83 5.88 -7.79
C ARG A 175 26.28 5.57 -7.44
N ILE A 176 26.58 5.48 -6.18
CA ILE A 176 27.84 4.96 -5.64
C ILE A 176 27.65 3.51 -5.25
#